data_3379c66f58391f3d12cccc1087689917
#
_entry.id   3379c66f58391f3d12cccc1087689917
#
_cell.length_a   1.000
_cell.length_b   1.000
_cell.length_c   1.000
_cell.angle_alpha   90.00
_cell.angle_beta   90.00
_cell.angle_gamma   90.00
#
_symmetry.space_group_name_H-M   'P 1'
#
loop_
_entity.id
_entity.type
_entity.pdbx_description
1 polymer ?
#
loop_
_entity_poly.entity_id
_entity_poly.type
_entity_poly.pdbx_seq_one_letter_code
_entity_poly.pdbx_strand_id
1 'polypeptide(L)'
;MKLGSHVGMSGKEMLLGSAKEAVSYGANTFMFYTGAPQNTRRKEISELNITSAWEYMKEHGIDKIIVHAPYIINLGNSVKPETFELAVEFLAKEIERTAACKSHTLVLHPGSHVGAGTDAGIRQIIKGLNSVLTADTPCHIALETMAGKGSEIGRTFEELAQIYDGVVYNDKLRVCFDTCHTSDSGYDIIHHFDDVIDEFDRLIGKDQIAVFHINDSKNIPGAAKDRHANIGFGHIGFDAIHHIVHHKDFMDIPKILETPYIPSAVKEKKSYAPYKYEIRMLKEGIFHPELPAEILAANEK
;
A
#
# COMPACT_ATOMS: atom_id res chain seq x y z
N MET A 1 5.86 -11.69 12.89
CA MET A 1 4.82 -10.97 12.09
C MET A 1 5.17 -9.49 12.04
N LYS A 2 5.19 -8.91 10.83
CA LYS A 2 5.42 -7.48 10.58
C LYS A 2 4.06 -6.82 10.35
N LEU A 3 3.60 -5.98 11.27
CA LEU A 3 2.29 -5.34 11.22
C LEU A 3 2.41 -3.86 11.59
N GLY A 4 1.84 -3.00 10.79
CA GLY A 4 1.85 -1.56 10.97
C GLY A 4 0.78 -0.87 10.16
N SER A 5 0.95 0.44 9.93
CA SER A 5 -0.02 1.26 9.21
C SER A 5 0.64 2.28 8.32
N HIS A 6 -0.16 2.90 7.48
CA HIS A 6 0.21 4.16 6.86
C HIS A 6 0.36 5.24 7.94
N VAL A 7 1.43 6.05 7.85
CA VAL A 7 1.71 7.18 8.75
C VAL A 7 2.09 8.43 7.95
N GLY A 8 1.91 9.60 8.54
CA GLY A 8 2.30 10.84 7.92
C GLY A 8 3.81 11.07 7.94
N MET A 9 4.36 11.71 6.90
CA MET A 9 5.72 12.25 6.91
C MET A 9 5.66 13.76 6.68
N SER A 10 5.66 14.52 7.77
CA SER A 10 5.46 15.97 7.70
C SER A 10 6.11 16.71 8.88
N GLY A 11 5.93 18.03 8.91
CA GLY A 11 6.43 18.88 9.98
C GLY A 11 7.96 19.01 9.99
N LYS A 12 8.53 19.17 11.19
CA LYS A 12 9.99 19.29 11.39
C LYS A 12 10.68 17.94 11.56
N GLU A 13 9.96 16.93 12.05
CA GLU A 13 10.53 15.61 12.36
C GLU A 13 10.59 14.70 11.14
N MET A 14 9.78 14.92 10.12
CA MET A 14 9.75 14.15 8.88
C MET A 14 9.70 12.62 9.15
N LEU A 15 10.66 11.82 8.64
CA LEU A 15 10.70 10.37 8.81
C LEU A 15 10.82 9.94 10.29
N LEU A 16 11.52 10.72 11.12
CA LEU A 16 11.55 10.48 12.57
C LEU A 16 10.14 10.59 13.17
N GLY A 17 9.37 11.59 12.75
CA GLY A 17 7.99 11.74 13.17
C GLY A 17 7.12 10.55 12.76
N SER A 18 7.30 10.06 11.52
CA SER A 18 6.63 8.85 11.02
C SER A 18 6.95 7.62 11.89
N ALA A 19 8.22 7.42 12.23
CA ALA A 19 8.66 6.31 13.08
C ALA A 19 8.04 6.40 14.49
N LYS A 20 8.02 7.60 15.10
CA LYS A 20 7.39 7.83 16.41
C LYS A 20 5.90 7.56 16.37
N GLU A 21 5.22 8.01 15.32
CA GLU A 21 3.79 7.75 15.10
C GLU A 21 3.52 6.23 15.02
N ALA A 22 4.26 5.51 14.19
CA ALA A 22 4.13 4.06 14.06
C ALA A 22 4.34 3.33 15.39
N VAL A 23 5.39 3.67 16.14
CA VAL A 23 5.67 3.10 17.48
C VAL A 23 4.53 3.38 18.44
N SER A 24 3.92 4.57 18.39
CA SER A 24 2.77 4.92 19.25
C SER A 24 1.54 4.04 19.01
N TYR A 25 1.42 3.46 17.82
CA TYR A 25 0.39 2.49 17.47
C TYR A 25 0.75 1.03 17.83
N GLY A 26 1.96 0.78 18.32
CA GLY A 26 2.46 -0.57 18.57
C GLY A 26 2.86 -1.31 17.29
N ALA A 27 3.11 -0.57 16.21
CA ALA A 27 3.59 -1.09 14.94
C ALA A 27 5.08 -1.43 14.98
N ASN A 28 5.50 -2.40 14.17
CA ASN A 28 6.90 -2.76 13.95
C ASN A 28 7.34 -2.67 12.46
N THR A 29 6.51 -2.05 11.67
CA THR A 29 6.73 -1.61 10.28
C THR A 29 5.77 -0.46 9.99
N PHE A 30 6.00 0.31 8.94
CA PHE A 30 5.06 1.34 8.50
C PHE A 30 5.27 1.70 7.04
N MET A 31 4.27 2.38 6.46
CA MET A 31 4.32 2.94 5.12
C MET A 31 4.08 4.46 5.16
N PHE A 32 4.67 5.17 4.22
CA PHE A 32 4.55 6.61 4.11
C PHE A 32 4.75 7.11 2.68
N TYR A 33 4.26 8.31 2.38
CA TYR A 33 4.60 9.04 1.18
C TYR A 33 5.80 9.95 1.44
N THR A 34 6.74 10.07 0.49
CA THR A 34 7.91 10.96 0.64
C THR A 34 7.59 12.45 0.53
N GLY A 35 6.33 12.79 0.35
CA GLY A 35 5.73 14.13 0.30
C GLY A 35 4.23 14.01 0.11
N ALA A 36 3.53 15.14 -0.08
CA ALA A 36 2.07 15.10 -0.27
C ALA A 36 1.71 14.33 -1.55
N PRO A 37 0.83 13.29 -1.46
CA PRO A 37 0.53 12.40 -2.59
C PRO A 37 -0.27 13.07 -3.73
N GLN A 38 -0.83 14.27 -3.47
CA GLN A 38 -1.66 15.01 -4.44
C GLN A 38 -0.87 15.98 -5.31
N ASN A 39 0.43 16.16 -5.05
CA ASN A 39 1.25 17.13 -5.79
C ASN A 39 2.69 16.66 -5.97
N THR A 40 3.46 17.42 -6.75
CA THR A 40 4.86 17.15 -7.08
C THR A 40 5.86 17.80 -6.15
N ARG A 41 5.41 18.57 -5.15
CA ARG A 41 6.33 19.26 -4.23
C ARG A 41 6.97 18.27 -3.28
N ARG A 42 8.30 18.33 -3.21
CA ARG A 42 9.12 17.49 -2.34
C ARG A 42 10.13 18.33 -1.60
N LYS A 43 10.34 18.05 -0.33
CA LYS A 43 11.49 18.59 0.42
C LYS A 43 12.77 17.95 -0.08
N GLU A 44 13.89 18.62 0.12
CA GLU A 44 15.19 18.03 -0.16
C GLU A 44 15.43 16.78 0.70
N ILE A 45 16.13 15.79 0.16
CA ILE A 45 16.41 14.52 0.86
C ILE A 45 17.14 14.79 2.19
N SER A 46 18.03 15.78 2.23
CA SER A 46 18.75 16.19 3.45
C SER A 46 17.84 16.68 4.58
N GLU A 47 16.62 17.11 4.27
CA GLU A 47 15.64 17.58 5.24
C GLU A 47 14.74 16.47 5.81
N LEU A 48 14.85 15.22 5.31
CA LEU A 48 13.94 14.12 5.68
C LEU A 48 14.24 13.48 7.05
N ASN A 49 15.28 13.91 7.72
CA ASN A 49 15.68 13.45 9.05
C ASN A 49 15.88 11.90 9.15
N ILE A 50 16.53 11.34 8.12
CA ILE A 50 16.63 9.90 7.90
C ILE A 50 17.51 9.24 8.97
N THR A 51 18.66 9.81 9.31
CA THR A 51 19.60 9.22 10.26
C THR A 51 18.97 9.02 11.63
N SER A 52 18.40 10.09 12.20
CA SER A 52 17.72 10.01 13.51
C SER A 52 16.50 9.09 13.50
N ALA A 53 15.81 9.01 12.35
CA ALA A 53 14.69 8.09 12.20
C ALA A 53 15.16 6.63 12.30
N TRP A 54 16.25 6.26 11.62
CA TRP A 54 16.78 4.89 11.66
C TRP A 54 17.39 4.53 13.01
N GLU A 55 18.03 5.47 13.72
CA GLU A 55 18.45 5.27 15.10
C GLU A 55 17.26 4.93 16.01
N TYR A 56 16.22 5.74 15.95
CA TYR A 56 14.99 5.52 16.70
C TYR A 56 14.28 4.19 16.34
N MET A 57 14.16 3.90 15.04
CA MET A 57 13.57 2.64 14.56
C MET A 57 14.32 1.42 15.05
N LYS A 58 15.66 1.45 15.06
CA LYS A 58 16.50 0.37 15.58
C LYS A 58 16.24 0.10 17.07
N GLU A 59 16.09 1.15 17.87
CA GLU A 59 15.77 1.03 19.31
C GLU A 59 14.40 0.42 19.57
N HIS A 60 13.46 0.57 18.59
CA HIS A 60 12.08 0.10 18.70
C HIS A 60 11.76 -1.14 17.84
N GLY A 61 12.78 -1.81 17.29
CA GLY A 61 12.62 -3.06 16.54
C GLY A 61 11.94 -2.92 15.17
N ILE A 62 11.99 -1.73 14.57
CA ILE A 62 11.56 -1.48 13.18
C ILE A 62 12.77 -1.62 12.26
N ASP A 63 12.74 -2.60 11.38
CA ASP A 63 13.80 -2.92 10.42
C ASP A 63 13.37 -2.84 8.95
N LYS A 64 12.06 -2.74 8.69
CA LYS A 64 11.47 -2.61 7.35
C LYS A 64 10.46 -1.48 7.33
N ILE A 65 10.60 -0.60 6.35
CA ILE A 65 9.65 0.48 6.05
C ILE A 65 9.32 0.46 4.57
N ILE A 66 8.13 0.90 4.23
CA ILE A 66 7.58 0.89 2.88
C ILE A 66 7.33 2.33 2.44
N VAL A 67 7.71 2.65 1.21
CA VAL A 67 7.34 3.92 0.57
C VAL A 67 6.18 3.65 -0.38
N HIS A 68 5.20 4.54 -0.42
CA HIS A 68 4.14 4.53 -1.42
C HIS A 68 4.35 5.66 -2.42
N ALA A 69 4.30 5.36 -3.70
CA ALA A 69 4.35 6.35 -4.76
C ALA A 69 3.05 7.19 -4.77
N PRO A 70 3.12 8.49 -5.05
CA PRO A 70 1.93 9.32 -5.12
C PRO A 70 1.02 8.92 -6.28
N TYR A 71 -0.29 8.93 -6.05
CA TYR A 71 -1.28 8.51 -7.07
C TYR A 71 -1.43 9.46 -8.26
N ILE A 72 -0.69 10.56 -8.29
CA ILE A 72 -0.55 11.37 -9.51
C ILE A 72 0.28 10.65 -10.59
N ILE A 73 1.06 9.62 -10.22
CA ILE A 73 1.81 8.80 -11.17
C ILE A 73 0.82 7.84 -11.84
N ASN A 74 0.54 8.09 -13.11
CA ASN A 74 -0.28 7.21 -13.95
C ASN A 74 0.50 6.78 -15.18
N LEU A 75 1.17 5.61 -15.09
CA LEU A 75 1.93 5.05 -16.21
C LEU A 75 1.03 4.44 -17.30
N GLY A 76 -0.26 4.17 -17.01
CA GLY A 76 -1.19 3.59 -17.97
C GLY A 76 -1.79 4.59 -18.97
N ASN A 77 -1.52 5.88 -18.81
CA ASN A 77 -2.10 6.93 -19.64
C ASN A 77 -1.39 7.03 -21.00
N SER A 78 -1.98 6.42 -22.02
CA SER A 78 -1.51 6.52 -23.42
C SER A 78 -2.18 7.65 -24.21
N VAL A 79 -3.16 8.34 -23.62
CA VAL A 79 -3.96 9.39 -24.30
C VAL A 79 -3.27 10.75 -24.24
N LYS A 80 -2.58 11.03 -23.12
CA LYS A 80 -1.91 12.32 -22.87
C LYS A 80 -0.41 12.10 -22.66
N PRO A 81 0.42 12.28 -23.70
CA PRO A 81 1.86 12.05 -23.61
C PRO A 81 2.54 12.84 -22.50
N GLU A 82 2.17 14.09 -22.28
CA GLU A 82 2.73 14.96 -21.24
C GLU A 82 2.46 14.43 -19.83
N THR A 83 1.31 13.81 -19.60
CA THR A 83 0.98 13.18 -18.30
C THR A 83 1.81 11.92 -18.09
N PHE A 84 2.04 11.14 -19.14
CA PHE A 84 2.89 9.96 -19.07
C PHE A 84 4.35 10.33 -18.82
N GLU A 85 4.89 11.32 -19.54
CA GLU A 85 6.28 11.79 -19.36
C GLU A 85 6.50 12.29 -17.93
N LEU A 86 5.56 13.08 -17.38
CA LEU A 86 5.59 13.51 -15.99
C LEU A 86 5.56 12.33 -15.00
N ALA A 87 4.73 11.31 -15.28
CA ALA A 87 4.65 10.12 -14.44
C ALA A 87 5.97 9.34 -14.41
N VAL A 88 6.64 9.19 -15.57
CA VAL A 88 7.95 8.54 -15.69
C VAL A 88 9.02 9.32 -14.93
N GLU A 89 9.10 10.65 -15.14
CA GLU A 89 10.05 11.52 -14.42
C GLU A 89 9.84 11.44 -12.91
N PHE A 90 8.58 11.45 -12.49
CA PHE A 90 8.25 11.46 -11.07
C PHE A 90 8.51 10.12 -10.41
N LEU A 91 8.26 9.00 -11.11
CA LEU A 91 8.62 7.66 -10.62
C LEU A 91 10.13 7.53 -10.42
N ALA A 92 10.95 8.03 -11.35
CA ALA A 92 12.41 8.03 -11.20
C ALA A 92 12.85 8.77 -9.92
N LYS A 93 12.24 9.93 -9.64
CA LYS A 93 12.49 10.68 -8.39
C LYS A 93 12.04 9.93 -7.14
N GLU A 94 10.91 9.25 -7.18
CA GLU A 94 10.43 8.46 -6.02
C GLU A 94 11.31 7.22 -5.77
N ILE A 95 11.89 6.60 -6.80
CA ILE A 95 12.89 5.54 -6.67
C ILE A 95 14.13 6.06 -5.90
N GLU A 96 14.66 7.21 -6.29
CA GLU A 96 15.81 7.85 -5.62
C GLU A 96 15.48 8.16 -4.15
N ARG A 97 14.31 8.73 -3.88
CA ARG A 97 13.87 9.08 -2.53
C ARG A 97 13.62 7.86 -1.66
N THR A 98 13.09 6.79 -2.23
CA THR A 98 12.89 5.50 -1.57
C THR A 98 14.22 4.92 -1.09
N ALA A 99 15.21 4.90 -1.97
CA ALA A 99 16.56 4.46 -1.63
C ALA A 99 17.21 5.36 -0.56
N ALA A 100 17.06 6.67 -0.68
CA ALA A 100 17.58 7.62 0.31
C ALA A 100 16.98 7.39 1.69
N CYS A 101 15.67 7.08 1.78
CA CYS A 101 15.01 6.68 3.02
C CYS A 101 15.43 5.28 3.52
N LYS A 102 16.30 4.57 2.79
CA LYS A 102 16.73 3.20 3.06
C LYS A 102 15.56 2.20 3.09
N SER A 103 14.51 2.49 2.33
CA SER A 103 13.46 1.52 2.02
C SER A 103 13.86 0.71 0.78
N HIS A 104 13.53 -0.57 0.79
CA HIS A 104 13.76 -1.46 -0.35
C HIS A 104 12.49 -1.70 -1.19
N THR A 105 11.38 -1.06 -0.82
CA THR A 105 10.08 -1.28 -1.48
C THR A 105 9.37 0.05 -1.71
N LEU A 106 9.02 0.31 -2.97
CA LEU A 106 8.17 1.40 -3.42
C LEU A 106 6.88 0.82 -3.99
N VAL A 107 5.77 0.99 -3.29
CA VAL A 107 4.44 0.59 -3.78
C VAL A 107 4.00 1.55 -4.89
N LEU A 108 3.46 1.01 -5.95
CA LEU A 108 2.99 1.76 -7.11
C LEU A 108 1.65 1.21 -7.59
N HIS A 109 0.62 2.06 -7.66
CA HIS A 109 -0.55 1.75 -8.48
C HIS A 109 -0.12 1.64 -9.94
N PRO A 110 -0.40 0.54 -10.65
CA PRO A 110 0.06 0.37 -12.04
C PRO A 110 -0.36 1.53 -12.95
N GLY A 111 -1.60 1.98 -12.78
CA GLY A 111 -2.16 3.12 -13.50
C GLY A 111 -3.55 2.85 -14.07
N SER A 112 -4.02 3.79 -14.88
CA SER A 112 -5.32 3.75 -15.52
C SER A 112 -5.19 4.04 -17.01
N HIS A 113 -5.92 3.28 -17.85
CA HIS A 113 -5.89 3.43 -19.31
C HIS A 113 -6.68 4.62 -19.86
N VAL A 114 -7.42 5.33 -19.02
CA VAL A 114 -8.19 6.55 -19.32
C VAL A 114 -8.99 6.50 -20.64
N GLY A 115 -9.60 5.35 -20.91
CA GLY A 115 -10.45 5.12 -22.09
C GLY A 115 -9.73 4.49 -23.31
N ALA A 116 -8.39 4.31 -23.27
CA ALA A 116 -7.65 3.69 -24.38
C ALA A 116 -7.78 2.15 -24.44
N GLY A 117 -8.32 1.54 -23.40
CA GLY A 117 -8.43 0.09 -23.24
C GLY A 117 -7.26 -0.53 -22.48
N THR A 118 -7.53 -1.66 -21.82
CA THR A 118 -6.59 -2.35 -20.93
C THR A 118 -5.26 -2.68 -21.60
N ASP A 119 -5.29 -3.27 -22.80
CA ASP A 119 -4.05 -3.64 -23.52
C ASP A 119 -3.17 -2.44 -23.83
N ALA A 120 -3.76 -1.31 -24.22
CA ALA A 120 -3.02 -0.08 -24.48
C ALA A 120 -2.39 0.47 -23.19
N GLY A 121 -3.12 0.42 -22.10
CA GLY A 121 -2.63 0.82 -20.80
C GLY A 121 -1.51 -0.08 -20.27
N ILE A 122 -1.64 -1.40 -20.38
CA ILE A 122 -0.57 -2.37 -20.01
C ILE A 122 0.70 -2.08 -20.79
N ARG A 123 0.62 -1.93 -22.13
CA ARG A 123 1.79 -1.57 -22.94
C ARG A 123 2.43 -0.26 -22.50
N GLN A 124 1.62 0.71 -22.11
CA GLN A 124 2.12 2.01 -21.66
C GLN A 124 2.80 1.91 -20.28
N ILE A 125 2.26 1.11 -19.36
CA ILE A 125 2.89 0.81 -18.05
C ILE A 125 4.25 0.13 -18.26
N ILE A 126 4.30 -0.90 -19.10
CA ILE A 126 5.56 -1.61 -19.47
C ILE A 126 6.58 -0.62 -20.01
N LYS A 127 6.18 0.26 -20.95
CA LYS A 127 7.03 1.30 -21.49
C LYS A 127 7.58 2.23 -20.40
N GLY A 128 6.72 2.68 -19.49
CA GLY A 128 7.09 3.56 -18.38
C GLY A 128 8.09 2.89 -17.43
N LEU A 129 7.81 1.66 -17.01
CA LEU A 129 8.71 0.89 -16.15
C LEU A 129 10.07 0.64 -16.82
N ASN A 130 10.07 0.24 -18.09
CA ASN A 130 11.33 0.04 -18.85
C ASN A 130 12.11 1.35 -19.07
N SER A 131 11.48 2.51 -18.95
CA SER A 131 12.17 3.81 -19.04
C SER A 131 12.92 4.18 -17.76
N VAL A 132 12.55 3.62 -16.61
CA VAL A 132 13.13 3.99 -15.31
C VAL A 132 13.91 2.86 -14.64
N LEU A 133 13.56 1.61 -14.90
CA LEU A 133 14.22 0.46 -14.29
C LEU A 133 15.52 0.11 -15.02
N THR A 134 16.54 -0.19 -14.24
CA THR A 134 17.86 -0.65 -14.68
C THR A 134 18.35 -1.77 -13.78
N ALA A 135 19.43 -2.43 -14.15
CA ALA A 135 20.08 -3.43 -13.29
C ALA A 135 20.47 -2.85 -11.91
N ASP A 136 20.83 -1.56 -11.87
CA ASP A 136 21.29 -0.86 -10.67
C ASP A 136 20.16 -0.19 -9.87
N THR A 137 18.90 -0.37 -10.26
CA THR A 137 17.76 0.19 -9.51
C THR A 137 17.80 -0.30 -8.06
N PRO A 138 17.85 0.63 -7.06
CA PRO A 138 18.23 0.30 -5.68
C PRO A 138 17.08 -0.24 -4.83
N CYS A 139 15.85 -0.24 -5.34
CA CYS A 139 14.66 -0.75 -4.66
C CYS A 139 13.76 -1.52 -5.60
N HIS A 140 12.84 -2.29 -5.06
CA HIS A 140 11.80 -2.95 -5.85
C HIS A 140 10.58 -2.05 -5.99
N ILE A 141 9.94 -2.12 -7.16
CA ILE A 141 8.63 -1.53 -7.41
C ILE A 141 7.57 -2.59 -7.14
N ALA A 142 6.81 -2.41 -6.09
CA ALA A 142 5.70 -3.31 -5.76
C ALA A 142 4.42 -2.81 -6.44
N LEU A 143 4.04 -3.46 -7.54
CA LEU A 143 2.80 -3.16 -8.24
C LEU A 143 1.62 -3.60 -7.37
N GLU A 144 0.67 -2.69 -7.14
CA GLU A 144 -0.47 -2.98 -6.30
C GLU A 144 -1.58 -3.70 -7.08
N THR A 145 -2.20 -4.70 -6.43
CA THR A 145 -3.46 -5.28 -6.93
C THR A 145 -4.56 -4.24 -6.81
N MET A 146 -5.32 -4.00 -7.89
CA MET A 146 -6.30 -2.92 -7.97
C MET A 146 -7.73 -3.44 -7.99
N ALA A 147 -8.66 -2.63 -7.48
CA ALA A 147 -10.08 -2.96 -7.45
C ALA A 147 -10.75 -3.01 -8.85
N GLY A 148 -10.13 -2.40 -9.86
CA GLY A 148 -10.70 -2.24 -11.19
C GLY A 148 -11.73 -1.12 -11.28
N LYS A 149 -11.61 -0.11 -10.43
CA LYS A 149 -12.48 1.07 -10.44
C LYS A 149 -12.23 1.90 -11.70
N GLY A 150 -13.28 2.11 -12.48
CA GLY A 150 -13.19 2.87 -13.72
C GLY A 150 -12.30 2.20 -14.77
N SER A 151 -11.11 2.75 -14.99
CA SER A 151 -10.13 2.29 -15.98
C SER A 151 -8.79 1.84 -15.36
N GLU A 152 -8.79 1.49 -14.09
CA GLU A 152 -7.61 0.97 -13.38
C GLU A 152 -7.12 -0.34 -14.01
N ILE A 153 -5.80 -0.51 -14.04
CA ILE A 153 -5.08 -1.71 -14.49
C ILE A 153 -4.43 -2.37 -13.28
N GLY A 154 -4.31 -3.69 -13.31
CA GLY A 154 -3.87 -4.51 -12.18
C GLY A 154 -5.06 -5.09 -11.41
N ARG A 155 -6.23 -5.11 -12.03
CA ARG A 155 -7.46 -5.69 -11.48
C ARG A 155 -7.37 -7.21 -11.39
N THR A 156 -6.71 -7.85 -12.34
CA THR A 156 -6.52 -9.30 -12.33
C THR A 156 -5.03 -9.65 -12.25
N PHE A 157 -4.74 -10.85 -11.77
CA PHE A 157 -3.36 -11.34 -11.69
C PHE A 157 -2.75 -11.51 -13.08
N GLU A 158 -3.55 -11.82 -14.11
CA GLU A 158 -3.11 -11.87 -15.51
C GLU A 158 -2.65 -10.50 -16.02
N GLU A 159 -3.34 -9.41 -15.66
CA GLU A 159 -2.90 -8.06 -16.02
C GLU A 159 -1.53 -7.74 -15.40
N LEU A 160 -1.32 -8.10 -14.13
CA LEU A 160 -0.02 -7.94 -13.48
C LEU A 160 1.05 -8.84 -14.10
N ALA A 161 0.72 -10.10 -14.38
CA ALA A 161 1.64 -11.04 -15.06
C ALA A 161 2.08 -10.52 -16.43
N GLN A 162 1.16 -9.96 -17.22
CA GLN A 162 1.50 -9.34 -18.51
C GLN A 162 2.48 -8.16 -18.35
N ILE A 163 2.34 -7.36 -17.28
CA ILE A 163 3.29 -6.29 -16.98
C ILE A 163 4.66 -6.89 -16.64
N TYR A 164 4.70 -7.91 -15.77
CA TYR A 164 5.95 -8.62 -15.43
C TYR A 164 6.67 -9.16 -16.66
N ASP A 165 5.94 -9.83 -17.56
CA ASP A 165 6.49 -10.43 -18.77
C ASP A 165 7.07 -9.40 -19.74
N GLY A 166 6.51 -8.19 -19.76
CA GLY A 166 6.93 -7.12 -20.66
C GLY A 166 8.07 -6.24 -20.12
N VAL A 167 8.39 -6.34 -18.82
CA VAL A 167 9.43 -5.51 -18.20
C VAL A 167 10.79 -6.22 -18.26
N VAL A 168 11.80 -5.54 -18.82
CA VAL A 168 13.15 -6.09 -19.02
C VAL A 168 13.83 -6.44 -17.70
N TYR A 169 13.72 -5.56 -16.71
CA TYR A 169 14.25 -5.75 -15.36
C TYR A 169 13.14 -6.15 -14.40
N ASN A 170 12.42 -7.23 -14.73
CA ASN A 170 11.30 -7.71 -13.91
C ASN A 170 11.74 -8.28 -12.54
N ASP A 171 13.02 -8.60 -12.38
CA ASP A 171 13.63 -8.89 -11.08
C ASP A 171 13.52 -7.71 -10.08
N LYS A 172 13.32 -6.48 -10.60
CA LYS A 172 13.05 -5.27 -9.80
C LYS A 172 11.57 -5.07 -9.48
N LEU A 173 10.68 -5.91 -9.99
CA LEU A 173 9.27 -5.87 -9.67
C LEU A 173 8.94 -6.75 -8.47
N ARG A 174 7.92 -6.34 -7.72
CA ARG A 174 7.24 -7.08 -6.66
C ARG A 174 5.75 -6.75 -6.72
N VAL A 175 4.98 -7.37 -5.85
CA VAL A 175 3.55 -7.08 -5.72
C VAL A 175 3.23 -6.57 -4.32
N CYS A 176 2.38 -5.56 -4.26
CA CYS A 176 1.62 -5.17 -3.09
C CYS A 176 0.23 -5.82 -3.21
N PHE A 177 -0.09 -6.73 -2.29
CA PHE A 177 -1.38 -7.39 -2.27
C PHE A 177 -2.35 -6.63 -1.36
N ASP A 178 -3.31 -5.89 -1.92
CA ASP A 178 -4.35 -5.20 -1.14
C ASP A 178 -5.58 -6.07 -0.98
N THR A 179 -6.02 -6.30 0.26
CA THR A 179 -7.17 -7.16 0.57
C THR A 179 -8.49 -6.57 0.11
N CYS A 180 -8.69 -5.25 0.27
CA CYS A 180 -9.89 -4.57 -0.22
C CYS A 180 -9.96 -4.61 -1.74
N HIS A 181 -8.87 -4.26 -2.43
CA HIS A 181 -8.82 -4.23 -3.88
C HIS A 181 -9.03 -5.63 -4.49
N THR A 182 -8.38 -6.64 -3.94
CA THR A 182 -8.50 -8.01 -4.43
C THR A 182 -9.92 -8.56 -4.22
N SER A 183 -10.56 -8.28 -3.09
CA SER A 183 -11.97 -8.61 -2.88
C SER A 183 -12.89 -7.83 -3.84
N ASP A 184 -12.68 -6.51 -3.96
CA ASP A 184 -13.50 -5.64 -4.81
C ASP A 184 -13.34 -5.97 -6.31
N SER A 185 -12.20 -6.54 -6.72
CA SER A 185 -11.98 -7.03 -8.09
C SER A 185 -12.66 -8.38 -8.38
N GLY A 186 -13.07 -9.12 -7.35
CA GLY A 186 -13.86 -10.34 -7.47
C GLY A 186 -13.21 -11.65 -7.00
N TYR A 187 -11.99 -11.61 -6.47
CA TYR A 187 -11.35 -12.77 -5.86
C TYR A 187 -11.97 -13.08 -4.50
N ASP A 188 -12.29 -14.34 -4.24
CA ASP A 188 -12.87 -14.78 -2.95
C ASP A 188 -11.79 -14.99 -1.89
N ILE A 189 -11.24 -13.91 -1.38
CA ILE A 189 -10.28 -13.95 -0.27
C ILE A 189 -10.94 -14.21 1.08
N ILE A 190 -12.27 -14.25 1.15
CA ILE A 190 -13.02 -14.46 2.38
C ILE A 190 -13.05 -15.94 2.72
N HIS A 191 -13.40 -16.78 1.74
CA HIS A 191 -13.61 -18.21 1.96
C HIS A 191 -12.53 -19.10 1.33
N HIS A 192 -11.80 -18.55 0.33
CA HIS A 192 -10.87 -19.30 -0.52
C HIS A 192 -9.52 -18.61 -0.69
N PHE A 193 -8.99 -17.98 0.39
CA PHE A 193 -7.72 -17.24 0.31
C PHE A 193 -6.57 -18.09 -0.20
N ASP A 194 -6.44 -19.34 0.26
CA ASP A 194 -5.35 -20.22 -0.18
C ASP A 194 -5.45 -20.54 -1.68
N ASP A 195 -6.65 -20.76 -2.21
CA ASP A 195 -6.88 -20.98 -3.65
C ASP A 195 -6.53 -19.74 -4.47
N VAL A 196 -6.83 -18.54 -3.96
CA VAL A 196 -6.45 -17.26 -4.58
C VAL A 196 -4.94 -17.09 -4.58
N ILE A 197 -4.25 -17.46 -3.51
CA ILE A 197 -2.78 -17.42 -3.46
C ILE A 197 -2.18 -18.50 -4.38
N ASP A 198 -2.76 -19.66 -4.52
CA ASP A 198 -2.31 -20.70 -5.47
C ASP A 198 -2.46 -20.23 -6.92
N GLU A 199 -3.53 -19.51 -7.25
CA GLU A 199 -3.71 -18.87 -8.56
C GLU A 199 -2.65 -17.79 -8.80
N PHE A 200 -2.41 -16.92 -7.82
CA PHE A 200 -1.36 -15.91 -7.88
C PHE A 200 0.04 -16.52 -8.05
N ASP A 201 0.33 -17.61 -7.32
CA ASP A 201 1.60 -18.33 -7.37
C ASP A 201 1.89 -18.89 -8.76
N ARG A 202 0.87 -19.44 -9.42
CA ARG A 202 0.99 -19.99 -10.79
C ARG A 202 1.28 -18.91 -11.84
N LEU A 203 0.79 -17.70 -11.65
CA LEU A 203 0.89 -16.61 -12.63
C LEU A 203 2.12 -15.74 -12.44
N ILE A 204 2.50 -15.47 -11.20
CA ILE A 204 3.52 -14.47 -10.86
C ILE A 204 4.57 -15.05 -9.90
N GLY A 205 4.15 -15.91 -8.97
CA GLY A 205 4.96 -16.40 -7.87
C GLY A 205 4.61 -15.70 -6.54
N LYS A 206 4.22 -16.47 -5.52
CA LYS A 206 3.84 -15.90 -4.20
C LYS A 206 5.02 -15.25 -3.47
N ASP A 207 6.25 -15.61 -3.80
CA ASP A 207 7.50 -14.99 -3.32
C ASP A 207 7.69 -13.56 -3.86
N GLN A 208 6.93 -13.16 -4.87
CA GLN A 208 6.93 -11.79 -5.39
C GLN A 208 6.08 -10.84 -4.53
N ILE A 209 5.29 -11.32 -3.59
CA ILE A 209 4.55 -10.46 -2.65
C ILE A 209 5.54 -9.84 -1.65
N ALA A 210 5.75 -8.53 -1.73
CA ALA A 210 6.66 -7.79 -0.87
C ALA A 210 5.96 -7.07 0.28
N VAL A 211 4.68 -6.80 0.15
CA VAL A 211 3.85 -6.10 1.14
C VAL A 211 2.38 -6.46 0.97
N PHE A 212 1.66 -6.51 2.07
CA PHE A 212 0.20 -6.53 2.08
C PHE A 212 -0.34 -5.18 2.54
N HIS A 213 -1.31 -4.64 1.82
CA HIS A 213 -2.24 -3.67 2.37
C HIS A 213 -3.42 -4.40 2.98
N ILE A 214 -3.64 -4.18 4.26
CA ILE A 214 -4.67 -4.88 5.05
C ILE A 214 -5.82 -3.92 5.30
N ASN A 215 -6.86 -4.08 4.52
CA ASN A 215 -8.05 -3.24 4.53
C ASN A 215 -9.29 -4.12 4.48
N ASP A 216 -10.32 -3.77 5.24
CA ASP A 216 -11.66 -4.32 5.01
C ASP A 216 -12.37 -3.49 3.92
N SER A 217 -13.40 -4.03 3.30
CA SER A 217 -14.14 -3.34 2.25
C SER A 217 -15.57 -2.99 2.65
N LYS A 218 -15.99 -1.76 2.34
CA LYS A 218 -17.40 -1.33 2.46
C LYS A 218 -18.32 -2.00 1.44
N ASN A 219 -17.77 -2.70 0.48
CA ASN A 219 -18.48 -3.26 -0.65
C ASN A 219 -18.47 -4.78 -0.61
N ILE A 220 -19.47 -5.37 -1.25
CA ILE A 220 -19.49 -6.80 -1.53
C ILE A 220 -18.38 -7.16 -2.54
N PRO A 221 -17.84 -8.38 -2.52
CA PRO A 221 -16.84 -8.83 -3.49
C PRO A 221 -17.27 -8.57 -4.95
N GLY A 222 -16.33 -8.15 -5.78
CA GLY A 222 -16.57 -7.86 -7.20
C GLY A 222 -17.20 -6.51 -7.50
N ALA A 223 -17.35 -5.62 -6.51
CA ALA A 223 -18.01 -4.32 -6.70
C ALA A 223 -17.19 -3.30 -7.52
N ALA A 224 -15.88 -3.48 -7.66
CA ALA A 224 -14.96 -2.57 -8.36
C ALA A 224 -15.06 -1.11 -7.86
N LYS A 225 -15.01 -0.91 -6.53
CA LYS A 225 -15.29 0.39 -5.90
C LYS A 225 -14.11 1.02 -5.18
N ASP A 226 -13.24 0.23 -4.57
CA ASP A 226 -12.14 0.71 -3.73
C ASP A 226 -12.64 1.65 -2.61
N ARG A 227 -13.23 1.07 -1.58
CA ARG A 227 -13.75 1.78 -0.41
C ARG A 227 -13.38 1.03 0.85
N HIS A 228 -12.30 1.42 1.49
CA HIS A 228 -11.82 0.81 2.73
C HIS A 228 -12.82 0.97 3.88
N ALA A 229 -13.00 -0.08 4.64
CA ALA A 229 -13.65 -0.09 5.94
C ALA A 229 -12.62 -0.39 7.04
N ASN A 230 -12.97 -0.08 8.27
CA ASN A 230 -12.19 -0.52 9.44
C ASN A 230 -12.26 -2.04 9.58
N ILE A 231 -11.21 -2.64 10.16
CA ILE A 231 -11.04 -4.09 10.26
C ILE A 231 -12.22 -4.73 11.02
N GLY A 232 -12.94 -5.62 10.35
CA GLY A 232 -14.11 -6.32 10.88
C GLY A 232 -15.44 -5.56 10.75
N PHE A 233 -15.41 -4.34 10.17
CA PHE A 233 -16.62 -3.52 9.96
C PHE A 233 -17.04 -3.45 8.49
N GLY A 234 -16.40 -4.21 7.61
CA GLY A 234 -16.71 -4.32 6.21
C GLY A 234 -17.22 -5.71 5.82
N HIS A 235 -17.21 -5.98 4.52
CA HIS A 235 -17.74 -7.22 3.94
C HIS A 235 -16.71 -8.37 3.91
N ILE A 236 -15.40 -8.08 4.05
CA ILE A 236 -14.38 -9.12 4.18
C ILE A 236 -14.48 -9.74 5.58
N GLY A 237 -14.58 -8.89 6.59
CA GLY A 237 -14.79 -9.29 7.98
C GLY A 237 -13.49 -9.63 8.71
N PHE A 238 -13.59 -9.65 10.05
CA PHE A 238 -12.44 -9.81 10.93
C PHE A 238 -11.73 -11.16 10.75
N ASP A 239 -12.48 -12.26 10.69
CA ASP A 239 -11.91 -13.61 10.69
C ASP A 239 -11.06 -13.89 9.44
N ALA A 240 -11.55 -13.47 8.27
CA ALA A 240 -10.81 -13.59 7.02
C ALA A 240 -9.52 -12.74 7.03
N ILE A 241 -9.63 -11.48 7.47
CA ILE A 241 -8.47 -10.59 7.56
C ILE A 241 -7.46 -11.13 8.59
N HIS A 242 -7.92 -11.60 9.74
CA HIS A 242 -7.06 -12.20 10.76
C HIS A 242 -6.32 -13.43 10.21
N HIS A 243 -7.01 -14.31 9.46
CA HIS A 243 -6.40 -15.46 8.78
C HIS A 243 -5.28 -15.01 7.83
N ILE A 244 -5.55 -14.01 6.97
CA ILE A 244 -4.56 -13.46 6.02
C ILE A 244 -3.34 -12.89 6.75
N VAL A 245 -3.57 -12.11 7.81
CA VAL A 245 -2.49 -11.46 8.60
C VAL A 245 -1.58 -12.51 9.24
N HIS A 246 -2.14 -13.63 9.68
CA HIS A 246 -1.41 -14.72 10.35
C HIS A 246 -1.04 -15.88 9.43
N HIS A 247 -1.22 -15.73 8.12
CA HIS A 247 -0.89 -16.81 7.19
C HIS A 247 0.61 -17.14 7.25
N LYS A 248 0.90 -18.43 7.42
CA LYS A 248 2.26 -18.93 7.71
C LYS A 248 3.32 -18.55 6.67
N ASP A 249 2.95 -18.52 5.39
CA ASP A 249 3.85 -18.23 4.29
C ASP A 249 4.25 -16.74 4.24
N PHE A 250 3.49 -15.87 4.92
CA PHE A 250 3.68 -14.42 4.83
C PHE A 250 4.02 -13.75 6.16
N MET A 251 4.44 -14.51 7.18
CA MET A 251 4.71 -13.96 8.53
C MET A 251 5.71 -12.79 8.53
N ASP A 252 6.74 -12.85 7.70
CA ASP A 252 7.79 -11.83 7.62
C ASP A 252 7.55 -10.73 6.59
N ILE A 253 6.46 -10.85 5.81
CA ILE A 253 6.04 -9.82 4.86
C ILE A 253 5.33 -8.70 5.62
N PRO A 254 5.71 -7.41 5.39
CA PRO A 254 5.03 -6.26 5.98
C PRO A 254 3.54 -6.23 5.64
N LYS A 255 2.72 -5.95 6.65
CA LYS A 255 1.27 -5.77 6.56
C LYS A 255 0.93 -4.37 7.02
N ILE A 256 0.32 -3.58 6.16
CA ILE A 256 0.08 -2.15 6.35
C ILE A 256 -1.42 -1.88 6.35
N LEU A 257 -1.91 -1.28 7.41
CA LEU A 257 -3.28 -0.81 7.52
C LEU A 257 -3.43 0.56 6.87
N GLU A 258 -4.47 0.72 6.06
CA GLU A 258 -4.88 1.99 5.45
C GLU A 258 -6.36 2.29 5.70
N THR A 259 -6.87 1.77 6.79
CA THR A 259 -8.27 1.90 7.20
C THR A 259 -8.64 3.35 7.50
N PRO A 260 -9.90 3.74 7.29
CA PRO A 260 -10.32 5.13 7.46
C PRO A 260 -10.26 5.56 8.93
N TYR A 261 -9.91 6.83 9.14
CA TYR A 261 -9.99 7.46 10.46
C TYR A 261 -11.44 7.55 10.94
N ILE A 262 -11.64 7.41 12.24
CA ILE A 262 -12.95 7.53 12.90
C ILE A 262 -13.30 9.02 13.05
N PRO A 263 -14.37 9.52 12.41
CA PRO A 263 -14.76 10.92 12.52
C PRO A 263 -15.21 11.24 13.94
N SER A 264 -14.81 12.43 14.41
CA SER A 264 -15.26 12.94 15.72
C SER A 264 -16.78 13.13 15.76
N ALA A 265 -17.39 12.74 16.87
CA ALA A 265 -18.81 12.96 17.12
C ALA A 265 -19.12 14.42 17.53
N VAL A 266 -18.12 15.15 18.08
CA VAL A 266 -18.31 16.47 18.70
C VAL A 266 -17.55 17.61 18.02
N LYS A 267 -16.50 17.30 17.24
CA LYS A 267 -15.62 18.30 16.60
C LYS A 267 -15.68 18.15 15.09
N GLU A 268 -16.28 19.10 14.42
CA GLU A 268 -16.34 19.13 12.96
C GLU A 268 -14.94 19.04 12.32
N LYS A 269 -14.80 18.26 11.27
CA LYS A 269 -13.54 18.04 10.50
C LYS A 269 -12.38 17.39 11.29
N LYS A 270 -12.63 16.89 12.51
CA LYS A 270 -11.65 16.12 13.26
C LYS A 270 -11.93 14.62 13.14
N SER A 271 -10.87 13.83 13.05
CA SER A 271 -10.93 12.36 13.03
C SER A 271 -9.74 11.77 13.76
N TYR A 272 -9.85 10.52 14.16
CA TYR A 272 -8.87 9.82 14.99
C TYR A 272 -8.41 8.55 14.32
N ALA A 273 -7.10 8.29 14.37
CA ALA A 273 -6.50 7.09 13.77
C ALA A 273 -6.96 5.83 14.52
N PRO A 274 -7.42 4.80 13.81
CA PRO A 274 -7.84 3.53 14.43
C PRO A 274 -6.67 2.57 14.69
N TYR A 275 -5.52 2.80 14.11
CA TYR A 275 -4.43 1.84 13.93
C TYR A 275 -3.93 1.19 15.22
N LYS A 276 -3.80 1.95 16.32
CA LYS A 276 -3.41 1.39 17.61
C LYS A 276 -4.36 0.27 18.08
N TYR A 277 -5.62 0.45 17.84
CA TYR A 277 -6.67 -0.47 18.25
C TYR A 277 -6.78 -1.66 17.30
N GLU A 278 -6.73 -1.41 16.00
CA GLU A 278 -6.79 -2.46 14.97
C GLU A 278 -5.55 -3.36 15.01
N ILE A 279 -4.35 -2.80 15.20
CA ILE A 279 -3.12 -3.58 15.40
C ILE A 279 -3.25 -4.48 16.64
N ARG A 280 -3.82 -3.96 17.73
CA ARG A 280 -4.07 -4.75 18.94
C ARG A 280 -5.05 -5.89 18.66
N MET A 281 -6.22 -5.62 18.05
CA MET A 281 -7.20 -6.63 17.67
C MET A 281 -6.59 -7.76 16.84
N LEU A 282 -5.83 -7.39 15.81
CA LEU A 282 -5.19 -8.36 14.92
C LEU A 282 -4.13 -9.20 15.63
N LYS A 283 -3.37 -8.62 16.58
CA LYS A 283 -2.38 -9.35 17.37
C LYS A 283 -3.01 -10.29 18.39
N GLU A 284 -4.11 -9.88 19.02
CA GLU A 284 -4.82 -10.65 20.04
C GLU A 284 -5.76 -11.70 19.42
N GLY A 285 -6.16 -11.53 18.16
CA GLY A 285 -7.13 -12.39 17.49
C GLY A 285 -8.55 -12.20 18.02
N ILE A 286 -8.86 -11.00 18.56
CA ILE A 286 -10.15 -10.71 19.19
C ILE A 286 -10.79 -9.52 18.50
N PHE A 287 -11.98 -9.73 17.93
CA PHE A 287 -12.76 -8.63 17.35
C PHE A 287 -13.46 -7.80 18.45
N HIS A 288 -13.34 -6.49 18.36
CA HIS A 288 -13.96 -5.52 19.27
C HIS A 288 -15.05 -4.73 18.55
N PRO A 289 -16.32 -5.12 18.62
CA PRO A 289 -17.42 -4.45 17.89
C PRO A 289 -17.63 -3.00 18.34
N GLU A 290 -17.23 -2.64 19.56
CA GLU A 290 -17.33 -1.29 20.09
C GLU A 290 -16.11 -0.39 19.77
N LEU A 291 -15.19 -0.84 18.91
CA LEU A 291 -13.95 -0.12 18.58
C LEU A 291 -14.15 1.35 18.22
N PRO A 292 -15.12 1.76 17.37
CA PRO A 292 -15.32 3.17 17.08
C PRO A 292 -15.69 3.99 18.32
N ALA A 293 -16.54 3.44 19.19
CA ALA A 293 -16.94 4.09 20.45
C ALA A 293 -15.77 4.21 21.43
N GLU A 294 -14.93 3.17 21.54
CA GLU A 294 -13.71 3.21 22.38
C GLU A 294 -12.75 4.31 21.92
N ILE A 295 -12.54 4.44 20.59
CA ILE A 295 -11.67 5.48 20.01
C ILE A 295 -12.20 6.87 20.32
N LEU A 296 -13.50 7.09 20.15
CA LEU A 296 -14.12 8.38 20.47
C LEU A 296 -14.02 8.70 21.96
N ALA A 297 -14.35 7.76 22.84
CA ALA A 297 -14.25 7.93 24.28
C ALA A 297 -12.84 8.25 24.77
N ALA A 298 -11.82 7.71 24.12
CA ALA A 298 -10.41 7.95 24.44
C ALA A 298 -9.92 9.35 24.02
N ASN A 299 -10.54 9.97 23.00
CA ASN A 299 -10.06 11.19 22.36
C ASN A 299 -10.96 12.42 22.53
N GLU A 300 -12.17 12.26 23.03
CA GLU A 300 -13.18 13.33 23.16
C GLU A 300 -13.46 13.73 24.62
N LYS A 301 -12.55 13.41 25.53
CA LYS A 301 -12.59 13.86 26.94
C LYS A 301 -12.24 15.33 27.08
#